data_b3875c1ae88704fbc5de77c75c594c41
#
_entry.id   b3875c1ae88704fbc5de77c75c594c41
#
_cell.length_a   1.000
_cell.length_b   1.000
_cell.length_c   1.000
_cell.angle_alpha   90.00
_cell.angle_beta   90.00
_cell.angle_gamma   90.00
#
_symmetry.space_group_name_H-M   'P 1'
#
loop_
_entity.id
_entity.type
_entity.pdbx_description
1 polymer ?
#
loop_
_entity_poly.entity_id
_entity_poly.type
_entity_poly.pdbx_seq_one_letter_code
_entity_poly.pdbx_strand_id
1 'polypeptide(L)'
;LTDDSILKIGQNIKYDAKVLSRYGIEVTTFDDTMLLSYAMHGGLHNHGMDALSERYLDHSPISIKTLIGSGKSAITFDKVKIEDAVTYAAEDADITLRLWKIFKQKLHLSKVTKVYESLERPLVSVLAQMEKNGVKVDRETLSRMSNAFAQKMAGLEAEIYELAGETFNVGSPKQLGEIMFDKLGYEGGKKGKNGAYATGADILEELATSYDFPKRVLDWRQLSKLKSTYTDALQDHINPDTGRVHTSYSIAGAVTGRLSSTEPNLQNIPVRTEDGRRIRDCLLYTSPSPRDVRS
;
A
#
# COMPACT_ATOMS: atom_id res chain seq x y z
N LEU A 1 13.34 -5.72 27.10
CA LEU A 1 12.27 -5.83 26.10
C LEU A 1 11.61 -7.22 26.11
N THR A 2 12.37 -8.26 26.46
CA THR A 2 11.91 -9.66 26.55
C THR A 2 11.29 -10.03 27.91
N ASP A 3 11.29 -9.12 28.87
CA ASP A 3 10.70 -9.34 30.19
C ASP A 3 9.19 -9.13 30.16
N ASP A 4 8.42 -10.18 30.37
CA ASP A 4 6.96 -10.16 30.35
C ASP A 4 6.32 -9.36 31.50
N SER A 5 7.06 -9.14 32.58
CA SER A 5 6.58 -8.36 33.74
C SER A 5 6.58 -6.84 33.47
N ILE A 6 7.28 -6.39 32.42
CA ILE A 6 7.43 -5.00 32.08
C ILE A 6 6.59 -4.70 30.82
N LEU A 7 5.60 -3.81 30.94
CA LEU A 7 4.82 -3.34 29.81
C LEU A 7 5.65 -2.40 28.93
N LYS A 8 5.81 -2.73 27.65
CA LYS A 8 6.41 -1.85 26.64
C LYS A 8 5.32 -1.03 25.99
N ILE A 9 5.54 0.26 25.84
CA ILE A 9 4.59 1.19 25.21
C ILE A 9 5.23 1.73 23.95
N GLY A 10 4.55 1.57 22.81
CA GLY A 10 5.03 2.04 21.52
C GLY A 10 3.94 2.71 20.71
N GLN A 11 4.35 3.34 19.63
CA GLN A 11 3.48 3.89 18.57
C GLN A 11 3.81 3.15 17.27
N ASN A 12 2.87 2.36 16.73
CA ASN A 12 3.13 1.44 15.61
C ASN A 12 4.25 0.43 15.94
N ILE A 13 4.14 -0.17 17.12
CA ILE A 13 5.17 -1.03 17.73
C ILE A 13 5.53 -2.26 16.86
N LYS A 14 4.68 -2.62 15.91
CA LYS A 14 4.97 -3.65 14.91
C LYS A 14 6.26 -3.37 14.16
N TYR A 15 6.52 -2.10 13.82
CA TYR A 15 7.75 -1.70 13.15
C TYR A 15 8.97 -1.99 14.03
N ASP A 16 8.94 -1.54 15.29
CA ASP A 16 10.04 -1.74 16.24
C ASP A 16 10.26 -3.23 16.54
N ALA A 17 9.20 -3.99 16.75
CA ALA A 17 9.25 -5.42 16.98
C ALA A 17 9.93 -6.15 15.79
N LYS A 18 9.66 -5.77 14.56
CA LYS A 18 10.32 -6.33 13.37
C LYS A 18 11.81 -5.98 13.33
N VAL A 19 12.18 -4.74 13.61
CA VAL A 19 13.59 -4.31 13.64
C VAL A 19 14.34 -5.09 14.72
N LEU A 20 13.80 -5.13 15.94
CA LEU A 20 14.42 -5.81 17.07
C LEU A 20 14.53 -7.33 16.86
N SER A 21 13.56 -7.94 16.17
CA SER A 21 13.61 -9.38 15.86
C SER A 21 14.82 -9.78 15.01
N ARG A 22 15.42 -8.84 14.25
CA ARG A 22 16.66 -9.09 13.48
C ARG A 22 17.86 -9.31 14.39
N TYR A 23 17.78 -8.82 15.62
CA TYR A 23 18.80 -8.99 16.67
C TYR A 23 18.44 -10.10 17.67
N GLY A 24 17.43 -10.92 17.35
CA GLY A 24 16.96 -11.99 18.23
C GLY A 24 16.18 -11.49 19.45
N ILE A 25 15.75 -10.23 19.46
CA ILE A 25 14.98 -9.63 20.55
C ILE A 25 13.49 -9.73 20.21
N GLU A 26 12.75 -10.45 21.04
CA GLU A 26 11.30 -10.54 20.97
C GLU A 26 10.67 -9.51 21.92
N VAL A 27 9.79 -8.66 21.38
CA VAL A 27 9.06 -7.68 22.18
C VAL A 27 7.79 -8.34 22.69
N THR A 28 7.73 -8.57 23.98
CA THR A 28 6.59 -9.20 24.66
C THR A 28 5.88 -8.18 25.55
N THR A 29 4.61 -8.44 25.88
CA THR A 29 3.79 -7.60 26.79
C THR A 29 3.85 -6.11 26.43
N PHE A 30 3.13 -5.71 25.41
CA PHE A 30 3.15 -4.34 24.92
C PHE A 30 1.75 -3.73 24.73
N ASP A 31 1.69 -2.41 24.72
CA ASP A 31 0.58 -1.60 24.22
C ASP A 31 1.04 -0.74 23.04
N ASP A 32 0.13 -0.48 22.11
CA ASP A 32 0.35 0.35 20.92
C ASP A 32 -0.63 1.53 20.92
N THR A 33 -0.12 2.75 21.00
CA THR A 33 -0.93 3.98 21.07
C THR A 33 -1.70 4.25 19.78
N MET A 34 -1.17 3.88 18.62
CA MET A 34 -1.88 3.94 17.33
C MET A 34 -3.12 3.04 17.36
N LEU A 35 -2.98 1.80 17.84
CA LEU A 35 -4.07 0.83 17.87
C LEU A 35 -5.08 1.11 19.00
N LEU A 36 -4.63 1.65 20.15
CA LEU A 36 -5.54 2.16 21.18
C LEU A 36 -6.46 3.25 20.61
N SER A 37 -5.87 4.22 19.90
CA SER A 37 -6.62 5.26 19.21
C SER A 37 -7.54 4.70 18.13
N TYR A 38 -7.06 3.76 17.33
CA TYR A 38 -7.83 3.13 16.25
C TYR A 38 -9.04 2.34 16.79
N ALA A 39 -8.87 1.55 17.85
CA ALA A 39 -9.97 0.81 18.48
C ALA A 39 -11.08 1.73 18.99
N MET A 40 -10.75 2.94 19.49
CA MET A 40 -11.71 3.91 20.00
C MET A 40 -12.34 4.78 18.90
N HIS A 41 -11.59 5.11 17.86
CA HIS A 41 -11.91 6.19 16.94
C HIS A 41 -11.73 5.83 15.46
N GLY A 42 -11.73 4.56 15.11
CA GLY A 42 -11.49 4.09 13.74
C GLY A 42 -12.22 4.93 12.69
N GLY A 43 -11.48 5.50 11.76
CA GLY A 43 -12.02 6.33 10.68
C GLY A 43 -12.39 7.78 11.00
N LEU A 44 -12.35 8.21 12.26
CA LEU A 44 -12.67 9.59 12.62
C LEU A 44 -11.51 10.57 12.40
N HIS A 45 -10.28 10.10 12.48
CA HIS A 45 -9.07 10.90 12.28
C HIS A 45 -7.85 10.02 11.97
N ASN A 46 -6.73 10.65 11.64
CA ASN A 46 -5.45 9.96 11.49
C ASN A 46 -4.94 9.49 12.86
N HIS A 47 -4.35 8.28 12.90
CA HIS A 47 -3.80 7.65 14.10
C HIS A 47 -2.26 7.72 14.17
N GLY A 48 -1.61 8.50 13.30
CA GLY A 48 -0.18 8.82 13.39
C GLY A 48 0.12 9.70 14.59
N MET A 49 1.35 9.61 15.11
CA MET A 49 1.75 10.26 16.36
C MET A 49 1.56 11.80 16.31
N ASP A 50 1.95 12.45 15.21
CA ASP A 50 1.81 13.89 15.05
C ASP A 50 0.34 14.34 15.22
N ALA A 51 -0.56 13.68 14.49
CA ALA A 51 -2.00 13.97 14.55
C ALA A 51 -2.61 13.68 15.93
N LEU A 52 -2.14 12.64 16.61
CA LEU A 52 -2.59 12.32 17.97
C LEU A 52 -2.04 13.30 18.99
N SER A 53 -0.80 13.73 18.86
CA SER A 53 -0.16 14.72 19.72
C SER A 53 -0.85 16.08 19.62
N GLU A 54 -1.07 16.57 18.41
CA GLU A 54 -1.81 17.82 18.18
C GLU A 54 -3.22 17.77 18.78
N ARG A 55 -3.92 16.64 18.57
CA ARG A 55 -5.32 16.49 19.00
C ARG A 55 -5.50 16.31 20.51
N TYR A 56 -4.62 15.59 21.17
CA TYR A 56 -4.81 15.17 22.57
C TYR A 56 -3.86 15.82 23.56
N LEU A 57 -2.76 16.37 23.09
CA LEU A 57 -1.73 17.01 23.92
C LEU A 57 -1.57 18.49 23.60
N ASP A 58 -2.24 19.01 22.57
CA ASP A 58 -2.07 20.40 22.07
C ASP A 58 -0.59 20.70 21.79
N HIS A 59 0.12 19.74 21.20
CA HIS A 59 1.55 19.78 20.95
C HIS A 59 1.88 19.33 19.54
N SER A 60 2.57 20.18 18.75
CA SER A 60 3.07 19.84 17.43
C SER A 60 4.48 19.25 17.54
N PRO A 61 4.68 17.96 17.24
CA PRO A 61 5.98 17.30 17.37
C PRO A 61 7.02 17.81 16.37
N ILE A 62 8.27 17.55 16.66
CA ILE A 62 9.38 17.76 15.73
C ILE A 62 9.15 16.85 14.50
N SER A 63 8.99 17.45 13.32
CA SER A 63 8.81 16.66 12.11
C SER A 63 10.11 15.96 11.71
N ILE A 64 10.07 14.66 11.43
CA ILE A 64 11.22 13.92 10.90
C ILE A 64 11.82 14.59 9.64
N LYS A 65 10.99 15.28 8.85
CA LYS A 65 11.44 16.02 7.66
C LYS A 65 12.42 17.15 7.97
N THR A 66 12.40 17.70 9.17
CA THR A 66 13.39 18.71 9.59
C THR A 66 14.78 18.12 9.76
N LEU A 67 14.86 16.81 10.06
CA LEU A 67 16.11 16.08 10.24
C LEU A 67 16.62 15.47 8.94
N ILE A 68 15.75 14.82 8.18
CA ILE A 68 16.13 14.06 6.97
C ILE A 68 15.94 14.85 5.68
N GLY A 69 15.25 15.99 5.70
CA GLY A 69 14.88 16.74 4.51
C GLY A 69 13.68 16.14 3.77
N SER A 70 13.47 16.54 2.51
CA SER A 70 12.37 16.08 1.69
C SER A 70 12.76 15.94 0.21
N GLY A 71 11.99 15.15 -0.54
CA GLY A 71 12.20 14.93 -1.98
C GLY A 71 13.47 14.15 -2.29
N LYS A 72 14.09 14.43 -3.44
CA LYS A 72 15.28 13.71 -3.94
C LYS A 72 16.56 13.93 -3.12
N SER A 73 16.60 14.98 -2.30
CA SER A 73 17.74 15.31 -1.43
C SER A 73 17.58 14.76 -0.01
N ALA A 74 16.51 14.07 0.30
CA ALA A 74 16.31 13.48 1.62
C ALA A 74 17.41 12.44 1.91
N ILE A 75 17.93 12.51 3.15
CA ILE A 75 18.89 11.52 3.67
C ILE A 75 18.15 10.45 4.46
N THR A 76 18.77 9.31 4.68
CA THR A 76 18.27 8.29 5.61
C THR A 76 18.58 8.66 7.05
N PHE A 77 17.77 8.20 8.02
CA PHE A 77 17.88 8.60 9.42
C PHE A 77 19.22 8.21 10.07
N ASP A 78 19.88 7.14 9.57
CA ASP A 78 21.21 6.72 10.00
C ASP A 78 22.32 7.75 9.70
N LYS A 79 22.05 8.73 8.82
CA LYS A 79 22.95 9.84 8.48
C LYS A 79 22.67 11.11 9.26
N VAL A 80 21.65 11.13 10.08
CA VAL A 80 21.33 12.25 10.98
C VAL A 80 22.35 12.25 12.12
N LYS A 81 22.83 13.44 12.49
CA LYS A 81 23.74 13.57 13.64
C LYS A 81 23.04 13.13 14.93
N ILE A 82 23.77 12.45 15.79
CA ILE A 82 23.20 11.92 17.03
C ILE A 82 22.62 13.03 17.91
N GLU A 83 23.27 14.20 17.99
CA GLU A 83 22.81 15.34 18.77
C GLU A 83 21.41 15.82 18.33
N ASP A 84 21.16 15.84 17.01
CA ASP A 84 19.86 16.23 16.43
C ASP A 84 18.82 15.12 16.63
N ALA A 85 19.22 13.85 16.47
CA ALA A 85 18.36 12.69 16.62
C ALA A 85 17.90 12.46 18.08
N VAL A 86 18.72 12.83 19.08
CA VAL A 86 18.39 12.63 20.51
C VAL A 86 17.12 13.37 20.90
N THR A 87 17.01 14.65 20.55
CA THR A 87 15.85 15.47 20.91
C THR A 87 14.58 14.91 20.27
N TYR A 88 14.64 14.54 18.99
CA TYR A 88 13.54 13.92 18.27
C TYR A 88 13.09 12.60 18.93
N ALA A 89 14.04 11.69 19.18
CA ALA A 89 13.72 10.37 19.75
C ALA A 89 13.20 10.46 21.19
N ALA A 90 13.72 11.42 21.98
CA ALA A 90 13.24 11.64 23.35
C ALA A 90 11.81 12.22 23.36
N GLU A 91 11.51 13.15 22.44
CA GLU A 91 10.15 13.69 22.27
C GLU A 91 9.17 12.60 21.86
N ASP A 92 9.51 11.74 20.89
CA ASP A 92 8.68 10.61 20.45
C ASP A 92 8.32 9.67 21.61
N ALA A 93 9.29 9.38 22.48
CA ALA A 93 9.08 8.55 23.66
C ALA A 93 8.16 9.22 24.70
N ASP A 94 8.34 10.53 24.98
CA ASP A 94 7.49 11.27 25.91
C ASP A 94 6.05 11.37 25.39
N ILE A 95 5.86 11.76 24.13
CA ILE A 95 4.55 11.84 23.51
C ILE A 95 3.83 10.49 23.57
N THR A 96 4.51 9.41 23.19
CA THR A 96 3.96 8.06 23.22
C THR A 96 3.46 7.69 24.62
N LEU A 97 4.25 7.94 25.67
CA LEU A 97 3.84 7.66 27.04
C LEU A 97 2.65 8.52 27.48
N ARG A 98 2.63 9.81 27.13
CA ARG A 98 1.52 10.73 27.49
C ARG A 98 0.24 10.32 26.78
N LEU A 99 0.29 9.97 25.48
CA LEU A 99 -0.86 9.44 24.72
C LEU A 99 -1.38 8.13 25.33
N TRP A 100 -0.48 7.21 25.70
CA TRP A 100 -0.88 5.96 26.34
C TRP A 100 -1.66 6.19 27.62
N LYS A 101 -1.20 7.09 28.52
CA LYS A 101 -1.90 7.42 29.77
C LYS A 101 -3.33 7.88 29.51
N ILE A 102 -3.54 8.70 28.47
CA ILE A 102 -4.88 9.18 28.08
C ILE A 102 -5.73 8.04 27.50
N PHE A 103 -5.17 7.29 26.56
CA PHE A 103 -5.94 6.30 25.81
C PHE A 103 -6.28 5.07 26.66
N LYS A 104 -5.37 4.62 27.51
CA LYS A 104 -5.63 3.46 28.39
C LYS A 104 -6.82 3.68 29.32
N GLN A 105 -6.97 4.90 29.85
CA GLN A 105 -8.14 5.28 30.66
C GLN A 105 -9.41 5.35 29.82
N LYS A 106 -9.34 5.99 28.64
CA LYS A 106 -10.50 6.16 27.76
C LYS A 106 -10.99 4.85 27.12
N LEU A 107 -10.09 3.89 26.90
CA LEU A 107 -10.41 2.61 26.27
C LEU A 107 -11.56 1.88 26.98
N HIS A 108 -11.51 1.83 28.31
CA HIS A 108 -12.54 1.20 29.14
C HIS A 108 -13.87 1.96 29.05
N LEU A 109 -13.82 3.28 29.13
CA LEU A 109 -15.01 4.14 29.05
C LEU A 109 -15.69 4.02 27.69
N SER A 110 -14.91 3.84 26.62
CA SER A 110 -15.42 3.64 25.26
C SER A 110 -15.97 2.22 25.01
N LYS A 111 -15.89 1.31 25.97
CA LYS A 111 -16.36 -0.10 25.90
C LYS A 111 -15.72 -0.93 24.79
N VAL A 112 -14.54 -0.55 24.32
CA VAL A 112 -13.80 -1.25 23.23
C VAL A 112 -12.58 -2.00 23.70
N THR A 113 -12.41 -2.16 25.02
CA THR A 113 -11.28 -2.90 25.63
C THR A 113 -11.12 -4.28 25.01
N LYS A 114 -12.23 -5.02 24.85
CA LYS A 114 -12.19 -6.37 24.26
C LYS A 114 -11.73 -6.35 22.80
N VAL A 115 -12.09 -5.34 22.02
CA VAL A 115 -11.63 -5.19 20.64
C VAL A 115 -10.11 -5.02 20.61
N TYR A 116 -9.59 -4.12 21.42
CA TYR A 116 -8.14 -3.89 21.51
C TYR A 116 -7.39 -5.13 22.03
N GLU A 117 -7.80 -5.68 23.17
CA GLU A 117 -7.08 -6.75 23.84
C GLU A 117 -7.13 -8.10 23.10
N SER A 118 -8.26 -8.39 22.41
CA SER A 118 -8.48 -9.70 21.78
C SER A 118 -8.29 -9.71 20.27
N LEU A 119 -8.29 -8.55 19.60
CA LEU A 119 -8.14 -8.44 18.15
C LEU A 119 -6.93 -7.59 17.76
N GLU A 120 -6.91 -6.30 18.10
CA GLU A 120 -5.92 -5.37 17.55
C GLU A 120 -4.51 -5.65 18.07
N ARG A 121 -4.35 -5.79 19.38
CA ARG A 121 -3.03 -6.01 19.99
C ARG A 121 -2.41 -7.36 19.60
N PRO A 122 -3.11 -8.51 19.66
CA PRO A 122 -2.54 -9.79 19.24
C PRO A 122 -2.20 -9.84 17.74
N LEU A 123 -2.94 -9.09 16.91
CA LEU A 123 -2.72 -9.04 15.48
C LEU A 123 -1.34 -8.45 15.11
N VAL A 124 -0.77 -7.60 15.96
CA VAL A 124 0.59 -7.03 15.78
C VAL A 124 1.63 -8.13 15.59
N SER A 125 1.68 -9.10 16.50
CA SER A 125 2.66 -10.19 16.46
C SER A 125 2.42 -11.11 15.26
N VAL A 126 1.17 -11.39 14.95
CA VAL A 126 0.78 -12.21 13.77
C VAL A 126 1.25 -11.56 12.48
N LEU A 127 0.96 -10.27 12.29
CA LEU A 127 1.36 -9.55 11.09
C LEU A 127 2.87 -9.35 11.01
N ALA A 128 3.54 -9.06 12.12
CA ALA A 128 5.00 -8.99 12.16
C ALA A 128 5.64 -10.30 11.67
N GLN A 129 5.10 -11.44 12.12
CA GLN A 129 5.57 -12.76 11.66
C GLN A 129 5.24 -13.02 10.18
N MET A 130 4.05 -12.66 9.72
CA MET A 130 3.67 -12.78 8.30
C MET A 130 4.58 -11.95 7.40
N GLU A 131 4.85 -10.69 7.78
CA GLU A 131 5.75 -9.80 7.04
C GLU A 131 7.20 -10.32 7.03
N LYS A 132 7.66 -10.88 8.16
CA LYS A 132 8.99 -11.51 8.27
C LYS A 132 9.10 -12.75 7.40
N ASN A 133 8.08 -13.60 7.39
CA ASN A 133 8.06 -14.81 6.56
C ASN A 133 7.98 -14.46 5.07
N GLY A 134 7.26 -13.42 4.70
CA GLY A 134 7.03 -13.03 3.32
C GLY A 134 6.24 -14.07 2.52
N VAL A 135 5.93 -13.74 1.28
CA VAL A 135 5.20 -14.59 0.32
C VAL A 135 6.15 -15.07 -0.76
N LYS A 136 6.20 -16.39 -0.99
CA LYS A 136 6.99 -16.94 -2.10
C LYS A 136 6.29 -16.65 -3.42
N VAL A 137 7.07 -16.22 -4.42
CA VAL A 137 6.56 -15.81 -5.72
C VAL A 137 7.30 -16.58 -6.82
N ASP A 138 6.56 -17.08 -7.80
CA ASP A 138 7.12 -17.70 -9.01
C ASP A 138 7.58 -16.62 -9.99
N ARG A 139 8.86 -16.24 -9.88
CA ARG A 139 9.46 -15.22 -10.73
C ARG A 139 9.47 -15.58 -12.21
N GLU A 140 9.68 -16.86 -12.55
CA GLU A 140 9.76 -17.28 -13.95
C GLU A 140 8.38 -17.16 -14.62
N THR A 141 7.34 -17.58 -13.94
CA THR A 141 5.97 -17.42 -14.45
C THR A 141 5.59 -15.96 -14.56
N LEU A 142 5.92 -15.09 -13.59
CA LEU A 142 5.69 -13.64 -13.70
C LEU A 142 6.44 -13.03 -14.90
N SER A 143 7.69 -13.41 -15.13
CA SER A 143 8.49 -12.92 -16.25
C SER A 143 7.87 -13.33 -17.60
N ARG A 144 7.46 -14.60 -17.74
CA ARG A 144 6.74 -15.08 -18.95
C ARG A 144 5.46 -14.33 -19.20
N MET A 145 4.66 -14.07 -18.13
CA MET A 145 3.44 -13.29 -18.22
C MET A 145 3.71 -11.84 -18.61
N SER A 146 4.72 -11.19 -18.01
CA SER A 146 5.12 -9.84 -18.38
C SER A 146 5.46 -9.71 -19.86
N ASN A 147 6.23 -10.65 -20.40
CA ASN A 147 6.58 -10.70 -21.81
C ASN A 147 5.35 -10.93 -22.70
N ALA A 148 4.45 -11.83 -22.31
CA ALA A 148 3.20 -12.05 -23.04
C ALA A 148 2.28 -10.81 -23.04
N PHE A 149 2.21 -10.08 -21.93
CA PHE A 149 1.48 -8.82 -21.85
C PHE A 149 2.11 -7.75 -22.75
N ALA A 150 3.45 -7.64 -22.77
CA ALA A 150 4.14 -6.70 -23.65
C ALA A 150 3.84 -6.98 -25.13
N GLN A 151 3.82 -8.25 -25.56
CA GLN A 151 3.48 -8.63 -26.92
C GLN A 151 2.01 -8.30 -27.26
N LYS A 152 1.06 -8.61 -26.36
CA LYS A 152 -0.36 -8.26 -26.55
C LYS A 152 -0.55 -6.75 -26.63
N MET A 153 0.15 -5.98 -25.77
CA MET A 153 0.10 -4.51 -25.78
C MET A 153 0.61 -3.95 -27.08
N ALA A 154 1.73 -4.46 -27.61
CA ALA A 154 2.26 -4.03 -28.91
C ALA A 154 1.26 -4.30 -30.07
N GLY A 155 0.56 -5.43 -30.03
CA GLY A 155 -0.51 -5.71 -30.99
C GLY A 155 -1.67 -4.71 -30.89
N LEU A 156 -2.14 -4.42 -29.67
CA LEU A 156 -3.18 -3.42 -29.43
C LEU A 156 -2.74 -2.00 -29.82
N GLU A 157 -1.47 -1.63 -29.58
CA GLU A 157 -0.92 -0.34 -30.03
C GLU A 157 -0.96 -0.20 -31.55
N ALA A 158 -0.63 -1.26 -32.30
CA ALA A 158 -0.72 -1.24 -33.75
C ALA A 158 -2.17 -1.03 -34.23
N GLU A 159 -3.16 -1.74 -33.63
CA GLU A 159 -4.57 -1.54 -33.94
C GLU A 159 -5.04 -0.12 -33.57
N ILE A 160 -4.61 0.41 -32.42
CA ILE A 160 -4.92 1.77 -31.96
C ILE A 160 -4.36 2.81 -32.94
N TYR A 161 -3.12 2.63 -33.42
CA TYR A 161 -2.50 3.55 -34.38
C TYR A 161 -3.18 3.49 -35.74
N GLU A 162 -3.61 2.32 -36.21
CA GLU A 162 -4.38 2.17 -37.43
C GLU A 162 -5.72 2.92 -37.32
N LEU A 163 -6.46 2.77 -36.24
CA LEU A 163 -7.72 3.45 -35.97
C LEU A 163 -7.55 4.97 -35.80
N ALA A 164 -6.42 5.41 -35.21
CA ALA A 164 -6.09 6.82 -35.03
C ALA A 164 -5.56 7.47 -36.33
N GLY A 165 -5.01 6.69 -37.26
CA GLY A 165 -4.32 7.15 -38.44
C GLY A 165 -2.94 7.80 -38.17
N GLU A 166 -2.37 7.63 -36.95
CA GLU A 166 -1.05 8.10 -36.59
C GLU A 166 -0.55 7.40 -35.31
N THR A 167 0.75 7.49 -35.08
CA THR A 167 1.40 6.99 -33.85
C THR A 167 1.41 8.08 -32.77
N PHE A 168 1.14 7.70 -31.52
CA PHE A 168 1.15 8.58 -30.35
C PHE A 168 1.41 7.77 -29.08
N ASN A 169 1.63 8.42 -27.94
CA ASN A 169 1.75 7.73 -26.67
C ASN A 169 0.38 7.38 -26.11
N VAL A 170 -0.04 6.11 -26.27
CA VAL A 170 -1.34 5.58 -25.76
C VAL A 170 -1.49 5.76 -24.25
N GLY A 171 -0.36 5.74 -23.51
CA GLY A 171 -0.32 5.99 -22.07
C GLY A 171 -0.47 7.46 -21.68
N SER A 172 -0.45 8.40 -22.62
CA SER A 172 -0.62 9.84 -22.37
C SER A 172 -2.09 10.26 -22.42
N PRO A 173 -2.72 10.63 -21.28
CA PRO A 173 -4.11 11.09 -21.29
C PRO A 173 -4.33 12.32 -22.18
N LYS A 174 -3.33 13.20 -22.26
CA LYS A 174 -3.39 14.41 -23.10
C LYS A 174 -3.47 14.06 -24.58
N GLN A 175 -2.50 13.27 -25.08
CA GLN A 175 -2.48 12.88 -26.49
C GLN A 175 -3.70 12.04 -26.87
N LEU A 176 -4.10 11.12 -25.99
CA LEU A 176 -5.31 10.34 -26.20
C LEU A 176 -6.56 11.20 -26.33
N GLY A 177 -6.71 12.23 -25.48
CA GLY A 177 -7.82 13.16 -25.55
C GLY A 177 -7.83 13.98 -26.85
N GLU A 178 -6.67 14.46 -27.30
CA GLU A 178 -6.51 15.18 -28.57
C GLU A 178 -6.89 14.26 -29.75
N ILE A 179 -6.45 13.00 -29.76
CA ILE A 179 -6.84 12.04 -30.81
C ILE A 179 -8.35 11.79 -30.81
N MET A 180 -8.95 11.50 -29.65
CA MET A 180 -10.37 11.15 -29.59
C MET A 180 -11.29 12.32 -30.00
N PHE A 181 -11.04 13.50 -29.44
CA PHE A 181 -11.99 14.60 -29.52
C PHE A 181 -11.65 15.63 -30.62
N ASP A 182 -10.36 15.94 -30.82
CA ASP A 182 -9.96 16.94 -31.84
C ASP A 182 -9.77 16.29 -33.23
N LYS A 183 -9.24 15.05 -33.31
CA LYS A 183 -8.97 14.38 -34.58
C LYS A 183 -10.10 13.47 -35.03
N LEU A 184 -10.54 12.53 -34.18
CA LEU A 184 -11.59 11.57 -34.53
C LEU A 184 -13.01 12.15 -34.35
N GLY A 185 -13.13 13.31 -33.69
CA GLY A 185 -14.39 14.05 -33.58
C GLY A 185 -15.44 13.36 -32.70
N TYR A 186 -15.04 12.57 -31.73
CA TYR A 186 -16.01 11.91 -30.83
C TYR A 186 -16.76 12.94 -29.99
N GLU A 187 -18.05 12.72 -29.79
CA GLU A 187 -18.90 13.62 -29.00
C GLU A 187 -18.63 13.43 -27.50
N GLY A 188 -18.94 14.44 -26.69
CA GLY A 188 -18.87 14.36 -25.22
C GLY A 188 -17.52 14.74 -24.58
N GLY A 189 -16.57 15.28 -25.34
CA GLY A 189 -15.27 15.71 -24.84
C GLY A 189 -15.37 16.83 -23.79
N LYS A 190 -15.13 16.51 -22.52
CA LYS A 190 -15.09 17.50 -21.42
C LYS A 190 -13.65 17.86 -21.10
N LYS A 191 -13.33 19.17 -21.14
CA LYS A 191 -12.02 19.67 -20.72
C LYS A 191 -12.04 19.99 -19.22
N GLY A 192 -11.02 19.52 -18.51
CA GLY A 192 -10.79 19.86 -17.11
C GLY A 192 -10.29 21.30 -16.94
N LYS A 193 -10.08 21.72 -15.69
CA LYS A 193 -9.56 23.06 -15.33
C LYS A 193 -8.20 23.40 -15.96
N ASN A 194 -7.41 22.40 -16.30
CA ASN A 194 -6.11 22.50 -16.97
C ASN A 194 -6.18 22.48 -18.51
N GLY A 195 -7.38 22.54 -19.08
CA GLY A 195 -7.60 22.51 -20.53
C GLY A 195 -7.43 21.13 -21.21
N ALA A 196 -7.05 20.09 -20.48
CA ALA A 196 -6.93 18.74 -21.01
C ALA A 196 -8.28 18.01 -21.01
N TYR A 197 -8.51 17.17 -22.02
CA TYR A 197 -9.69 16.32 -22.07
C TYR A 197 -9.66 15.24 -20.97
N ALA A 198 -10.82 14.98 -20.38
CA ALA A 198 -10.98 13.85 -19.51
C ALA A 198 -11.01 12.54 -20.33
N THR A 199 -10.16 11.58 -19.95
CA THR A 199 -10.03 10.27 -20.60
C THR A 199 -10.12 9.14 -19.57
N GLY A 200 -10.96 9.32 -18.55
CA GLY A 200 -11.21 8.31 -17.52
C GLY A 200 -11.83 7.04 -18.08
N ALA A 201 -11.84 5.98 -17.27
CA ALA A 201 -12.44 4.70 -17.67
C ALA A 201 -13.93 4.84 -18.01
N ASP A 202 -14.65 5.63 -17.22
CA ASP A 202 -16.06 5.95 -17.40
C ASP A 202 -16.38 6.53 -18.81
N ILE A 203 -15.58 7.49 -19.24
CA ILE A 203 -15.73 8.11 -20.57
C ILE A 203 -15.38 7.13 -21.70
N LEU A 204 -14.28 6.38 -21.51
CA LEU A 204 -13.88 5.39 -22.50
C LEU A 204 -14.88 4.24 -22.62
N GLU A 205 -15.46 3.79 -21.51
CA GLU A 205 -16.51 2.75 -21.49
C GLU A 205 -17.78 3.22 -22.21
N GLU A 206 -18.19 4.48 -22.01
CA GLU A 206 -19.32 5.07 -22.72
C GLU A 206 -19.06 5.12 -24.23
N LEU A 207 -17.90 5.62 -24.64
CA LEU A 207 -17.52 5.70 -26.06
C LEU A 207 -17.30 4.33 -26.70
N ALA A 208 -16.83 3.34 -25.94
CA ALA A 208 -16.61 1.97 -26.43
C ALA A 208 -17.90 1.25 -26.85
N THR A 209 -19.07 1.74 -26.45
CA THR A 209 -20.36 1.24 -26.95
C THR A 209 -20.59 1.52 -28.42
N SER A 210 -19.96 2.57 -28.95
CA SER A 210 -20.18 3.08 -30.32
C SER A 210 -18.93 3.05 -31.20
N TYR A 211 -17.74 2.98 -30.60
CA TYR A 211 -16.46 3.08 -31.30
C TYR A 211 -15.47 2.02 -30.87
N ASP A 212 -14.71 1.44 -31.81
CA ASP A 212 -13.70 0.43 -31.53
C ASP A 212 -12.43 1.00 -30.90
N PHE A 213 -12.03 2.21 -31.25
CA PHE A 213 -10.82 2.85 -30.73
C PHE A 213 -10.81 2.94 -29.20
N PRO A 214 -11.82 3.49 -28.49
CA PRO A 214 -11.84 3.52 -27.03
C PRO A 214 -11.83 2.11 -26.40
N LYS A 215 -12.45 1.13 -27.06
CA LYS A 215 -12.43 -0.27 -26.62
C LYS A 215 -11.02 -0.84 -26.60
N ARG A 216 -10.25 -0.63 -27.69
CA ARG A 216 -8.84 -1.05 -27.76
C ARG A 216 -7.96 -0.33 -26.76
N VAL A 217 -8.22 0.94 -26.49
CA VAL A 217 -7.54 1.71 -25.45
C VAL A 217 -7.82 1.15 -24.05
N LEU A 218 -9.05 0.75 -23.75
CA LEU A 218 -9.40 0.09 -22.49
C LEU A 218 -8.68 -1.25 -22.32
N ASP A 219 -8.65 -2.08 -23.36
CA ASP A 219 -7.95 -3.36 -23.36
C ASP A 219 -6.44 -3.15 -23.12
N TRP A 220 -5.84 -2.18 -23.80
CA TRP A 220 -4.43 -1.81 -23.60
C TRP A 220 -4.15 -1.32 -22.17
N ARG A 221 -4.98 -0.43 -21.63
CA ARG A 221 -4.84 0.08 -20.26
C ARG A 221 -4.95 -1.01 -19.22
N GLN A 222 -5.85 -1.98 -19.42
CA GLN A 222 -5.98 -3.13 -18.53
C GLN A 222 -4.68 -3.95 -18.50
N LEU A 223 -4.13 -4.29 -19.67
CA LEU A 223 -2.87 -5.03 -19.76
C LEU A 223 -1.69 -4.23 -19.21
N SER A 224 -1.60 -2.94 -19.52
CA SER A 224 -0.57 -2.04 -18.99
C SER A 224 -0.58 -1.99 -17.47
N LYS A 225 -1.77 -1.88 -16.86
CA LYS A 225 -1.91 -1.92 -15.40
C LYS A 225 -1.51 -3.27 -14.82
N LEU A 226 -1.93 -4.38 -15.43
CA LEU A 226 -1.55 -5.72 -14.98
C LEU A 226 -0.04 -5.92 -15.05
N LYS A 227 0.57 -5.49 -16.16
CA LYS A 227 2.01 -5.59 -16.36
C LYS A 227 2.78 -4.75 -15.35
N SER A 228 2.56 -3.45 -15.29
CA SER A 228 3.35 -2.53 -14.48
C SER A 228 3.13 -2.72 -12.98
N THR A 229 1.88 -2.94 -12.54
CA THR A 229 1.54 -3.00 -11.12
C THR A 229 1.81 -4.36 -10.50
N TYR A 230 1.69 -5.44 -11.30
CA TYR A 230 1.80 -6.80 -10.74
C TYR A 230 2.96 -7.60 -11.34
N THR A 231 2.99 -7.86 -12.65
CA THR A 231 4.03 -8.77 -13.16
C THR A 231 5.43 -8.20 -13.10
N ASP A 232 5.62 -6.90 -13.29
CA ASP A 232 6.92 -6.24 -13.17
C ASP A 232 7.22 -5.89 -11.71
N ALA A 233 6.34 -5.11 -11.07
CA ALA A 233 6.58 -4.63 -9.71
C ALA A 233 6.78 -5.76 -8.68
N LEU A 234 6.06 -6.90 -8.80
CA LEU A 234 6.26 -8.03 -7.89
C LEU A 234 7.66 -8.63 -8.01
N GLN A 235 8.24 -8.66 -9.22
CA GLN A 235 9.59 -9.15 -9.43
C GLN A 235 10.63 -8.25 -8.78
N ASP A 236 10.44 -6.93 -8.84
CA ASP A 236 11.32 -5.92 -8.22
C ASP A 236 11.29 -5.98 -6.69
N HIS A 237 10.16 -6.42 -6.12
CA HIS A 237 9.98 -6.58 -4.68
C HIS A 237 10.47 -7.94 -4.13
N ILE A 238 10.95 -8.85 -4.97
CA ILE A 238 11.54 -10.11 -4.48
C ILE A 238 12.86 -9.79 -3.78
N ASN A 239 12.90 -10.03 -2.47
CA ASN A 239 14.13 -9.90 -1.69
C ASN A 239 15.13 -10.97 -2.14
N PRO A 240 16.35 -10.60 -2.54
CA PRO A 240 17.34 -11.54 -3.06
C PRO A 240 17.81 -12.59 -2.03
N ASP A 241 17.82 -12.24 -0.74
CA ASP A 241 18.28 -13.12 0.33
C ASP A 241 17.26 -14.19 0.68
N THR A 242 15.96 -13.85 0.64
CA THR A 242 14.88 -14.75 1.03
C THR A 242 14.15 -15.39 -0.16
N GLY A 243 14.28 -14.82 -1.35
CA GLY A 243 13.50 -15.20 -2.53
C GLY A 243 11.99 -14.95 -2.40
N ARG A 244 11.60 -14.06 -1.47
CA ARG A 244 10.20 -13.81 -1.10
C ARG A 244 9.87 -12.32 -1.18
N VAL A 245 8.60 -12.01 -1.32
CA VAL A 245 8.07 -10.64 -1.24
C VAL A 245 7.60 -10.37 0.18
N HIS A 246 8.11 -9.30 0.79
CA HIS A 246 7.80 -8.88 2.16
C HIS A 246 6.99 -7.59 2.13
N THR A 247 5.67 -7.72 2.00
CA THR A 247 4.76 -6.56 2.07
C THR A 247 4.66 -6.04 3.49
N SER A 248 4.19 -4.81 3.66
CA SER A 248 3.83 -4.23 4.96
C SER A 248 2.32 -4.17 5.11
N TYR A 249 1.78 -4.70 6.21
CA TYR A 249 0.36 -4.63 6.56
C TYR A 249 0.10 -3.52 7.57
N SER A 250 -0.90 -2.69 7.32
CA SER A 250 -1.38 -1.70 8.29
C SER A 250 -2.72 -2.15 8.88
N ILE A 251 -2.81 -2.15 10.21
CA ILE A 251 -4.03 -2.44 10.96
C ILE A 251 -4.92 -1.21 10.96
N ALA A 252 -4.36 -0.03 11.22
CA ALA A 252 -5.08 1.23 11.32
C ALA A 252 -5.22 1.97 9.96
N GLY A 253 -4.99 1.28 8.84
CA GLY A 253 -4.98 1.89 7.50
C GLY A 253 -6.36 2.06 6.85
N ALA A 254 -7.39 1.38 7.35
CA ALA A 254 -8.74 1.43 6.78
C ALA A 254 -9.80 1.66 7.86
N VAL A 255 -10.80 2.50 7.56
CA VAL A 255 -11.92 2.81 8.48
C VAL A 255 -12.85 1.63 8.73
N THR A 256 -12.75 0.58 7.92
CA THR A 256 -13.66 -0.58 7.93
C THR A 256 -13.15 -1.76 8.76
N GLY A 257 -12.02 -1.63 9.47
CA GLY A 257 -11.38 -2.75 10.16
C GLY A 257 -10.64 -3.73 9.25
N ARG A 258 -10.53 -3.43 7.94
CA ARG A 258 -9.74 -4.22 7.01
C ARG A 258 -8.27 -3.84 7.10
N LEU A 259 -7.40 -4.81 6.88
CA LEU A 259 -5.98 -4.54 6.69
C LEU A 259 -5.75 -3.81 5.36
N SER A 260 -4.72 -2.99 5.29
CA SER A 260 -4.15 -2.53 4.03
C SER A 260 -2.75 -3.09 3.83
N SER A 261 -2.36 -3.31 2.58
CA SER A 261 -1.04 -3.86 2.21
C SER A 261 -0.33 -2.86 1.30
N THR A 262 0.95 -2.59 1.61
CA THR A 262 1.79 -1.65 0.85
C THR A 262 3.18 -2.24 0.65
N GLU A 263 3.85 -1.82 -0.41
CA GLU A 263 5.24 -2.15 -0.74
C GLU A 263 5.54 -3.66 -0.81
N PRO A 264 4.88 -4.39 -1.71
CA PRO A 264 3.84 -4.03 -2.66
C PRO A 264 2.43 -4.24 -2.13
N ASN A 265 1.40 -3.64 -2.78
CA ASN A 265 0.02 -3.93 -2.45
C ASN A 265 -0.42 -5.29 -3.03
N LEU A 266 -0.52 -6.30 -2.16
CA LEU A 266 -0.94 -7.65 -2.52
C LEU A 266 -2.46 -7.87 -2.47
N GLN A 267 -3.22 -6.93 -1.90
CA GLN A 267 -4.68 -7.07 -1.75
C GLN A 267 -5.47 -6.72 -3.01
N ASN A 268 -4.90 -5.89 -3.88
CA ASN A 268 -5.57 -5.40 -5.09
C ASN A 268 -5.28 -6.25 -6.34
N ILE A 269 -4.70 -7.43 -6.20
CA ILE A 269 -4.48 -8.36 -7.31
C ILE A 269 -5.85 -8.76 -7.88
N PRO A 270 -6.11 -8.53 -9.17
CA PRO A 270 -7.41 -8.82 -9.77
C PRO A 270 -7.75 -10.31 -9.67
N VAL A 271 -9.03 -10.62 -9.38
CA VAL A 271 -9.51 -12.01 -9.27
C VAL A 271 -10.61 -12.33 -10.26
N ARG A 272 -11.18 -11.31 -10.93
CA ARG A 272 -12.31 -11.48 -11.84
C ARG A 272 -11.88 -11.92 -13.23
N THR A 273 -10.73 -11.45 -13.70
CA THR A 273 -10.17 -11.77 -15.02
C THR A 273 -9.30 -13.03 -14.95
N GLU A 274 -9.17 -13.74 -16.06
CA GLU A 274 -8.29 -14.91 -16.19
C GLU A 274 -6.82 -14.53 -15.92
N ASP A 275 -6.33 -13.44 -16.55
CA ASP A 275 -4.98 -12.96 -16.35
C ASP A 275 -4.71 -12.55 -14.89
N GLY A 276 -5.70 -11.95 -14.22
CA GLY A 276 -5.59 -11.63 -12.79
C GLY A 276 -5.49 -12.89 -11.91
N ARG A 277 -6.28 -13.93 -12.20
CA ARG A 277 -6.17 -15.22 -11.51
C ARG A 277 -4.79 -15.86 -11.72
N ARG A 278 -4.28 -15.87 -12.94
CA ARG A 278 -2.93 -16.38 -13.26
C ARG A 278 -1.83 -15.65 -12.50
N ILE A 279 -1.92 -14.32 -12.32
CA ILE A 279 -1.00 -13.55 -11.47
C ILE A 279 -1.08 -14.04 -10.03
N ARG A 280 -2.29 -14.29 -9.53
CA ARG A 280 -2.49 -14.79 -8.17
C ARG A 280 -1.92 -16.20 -7.97
N ASP A 281 -2.00 -17.05 -8.97
CA ASP A 281 -1.43 -18.41 -8.95
C ASP A 281 0.11 -18.40 -8.86
N CYS A 282 0.75 -17.29 -9.24
CA CYS A 282 2.18 -17.10 -9.03
C CYS A 282 2.57 -16.85 -7.56
N LEU A 283 1.61 -16.55 -6.68
CA LEU A 283 1.84 -16.45 -5.24
C LEU A 283 1.77 -17.85 -4.64
N LEU A 284 2.92 -18.46 -4.42
CA LEU A 284 3.02 -19.86 -4.02
C LEU A 284 2.73 -20.05 -2.53
N TYR A 285 1.79 -20.92 -2.22
CA TYR A 285 1.58 -21.39 -0.85
C TYR A 285 2.70 -22.37 -0.48
N THR A 286 3.33 -22.15 0.66
CA THR A 286 4.38 -23.04 1.18
C THR A 286 3.85 -24.18 2.02
N SER A 287 2.55 -24.13 2.34
CA SER A 287 1.80 -25.24 2.98
C SER A 287 0.37 -25.21 2.44
N PRO A 288 -0.24 -26.35 2.11
CA PRO A 288 -1.63 -26.38 1.70
C PRO A 288 -2.51 -25.86 2.85
N SER A 289 -3.37 -24.88 2.53
CA SER A 289 -4.39 -24.43 3.46
C SER A 289 -5.39 -25.55 3.68
N PRO A 290 -5.99 -25.73 4.87
CA PRO A 290 -7.10 -26.65 5.08
C PRO A 290 -8.29 -26.43 4.16
N ARG A 291 -8.38 -25.26 3.50
CA ARG A 291 -9.39 -24.94 2.48
C ARG A 291 -9.04 -25.52 1.09
N ASP A 292 -7.74 -25.71 0.81
CA ASP A 292 -7.28 -26.21 -0.49
C ASP A 292 -7.37 -27.73 -0.60
N VAL A 293 -7.63 -28.43 0.52
CA VAL A 293 -7.79 -29.90 0.60
C VAL A 293 -9.24 -30.34 0.34
N ARG A 294 -10.14 -29.39 0.05
CA ARG A 294 -11.55 -29.65 -0.24
C ARG A 294 -11.89 -29.36 -1.71
N SER A 295 -11.21 -30.02 -2.62
CA SER A 295 -11.62 -30.12 -4.03
C SER A 295 -11.79 -31.59 -4.41
#